data_a13c6cb56118c35c000ff1dc04e96cfc
#
_entry.id   a13c6cb56118c35c000ff1dc04e96cfc
#
_cell.length_a   1.000
_cell.length_b   1.000
_cell.length_c   1.000
_cell.angle_alpha   90.00
_cell.angle_beta   90.00
_cell.angle_gamma   90.00
#
_symmetry.space_group_name_H-M   'P 1'
#
loop_
_entity.id
_entity.type
_entity.pdbx_description
1 polymer ?
#
loop_
_entity_poly.entity_id
_entity_poly.type
_entity_poly.pdbx_seq_one_letter_code
_entity_poly.pdbx_strand_id
1 'polypeptide(L)'
;MAKIRIGFGTELNIGSELSGIGTDNPTNTKQVVDNIHATNAKAIGISTFTTYQGFLDKKATFGKSVIDINSQAGALSGDIVIDGEVTVSSGSSLCSSVDELTLTDSFSLPTGDTDSRIHCKTAGSMRFNEDLGTLEFYTGDMWRTVNFTSSAGRAVLFGGNHNPSSIAITDIGAFNITSGGRETIFGTLTHGSNAGSGVGSRTRGVHTASTSPVSNTINYVTVPSLGDSILFGDLASVAYRHGGAASSDTRGIFLGGRGAPGGCHNIIQYIQINTLGNALDFGDLQVNGRGQGSNITSPTRGFSTGNCPYTEEIQYINIASKGNAIIFGDQIFGGGYQGGCSNSVRGVINCGYMQDGVTISNQKSYITMASEGNAQEFGDLTNGLSGGQSYAYSGATQVRGTVMGGLDQPGSPLASRSTVDAYNFESQGETTVIGELNEGKRDGGMHTDSHGGLGGY
;
A
#
# COMPACT_ATOMS: atom_id res chain seq x y z
N MET A 1 23.34 -30.05 -68.15
CA MET A 1 22.35 -29.43 -67.26
C MET A 1 21.08 -30.22 -67.29
N ALA A 2 20.71 -30.81 -66.21
CA ALA A 2 19.44 -31.53 -66.13
C ALA A 2 18.32 -30.50 -66.13
N LYS A 3 17.45 -30.52 -67.14
CA LYS A 3 16.25 -29.70 -67.19
C LYS A 3 15.18 -30.32 -66.30
N ILE A 4 14.84 -29.66 -65.24
CA ILE A 4 13.74 -30.09 -64.44
C ILE A 4 12.47 -29.42 -65.07
N ARG A 5 11.57 -30.26 -65.59
CA ARG A 5 10.25 -29.80 -66.02
C ARG A 5 9.26 -30.08 -64.93
N ILE A 6 8.72 -29.02 -64.39
CA ILE A 6 7.67 -29.08 -63.40
C ILE A 6 6.34 -28.94 -64.14
N GLY A 7 5.53 -29.97 -64.16
CA GLY A 7 4.18 -29.89 -64.67
C GLY A 7 3.22 -29.37 -63.63
N PHE A 8 2.06 -28.87 -64.04
CA PHE A 8 0.99 -28.44 -63.13
C PHE A 8 0.57 -29.59 -62.23
N GLY A 9 0.50 -29.34 -60.94
CA GLY A 9 0.09 -30.32 -59.92
C GLY A 9 1.18 -31.31 -59.51
N THR A 10 2.45 -31.01 -59.77
CA THR A 10 3.55 -31.92 -59.44
C THR A 10 4.29 -31.40 -58.21
N GLU A 11 4.50 -32.28 -57.27
CA GLU A 11 5.36 -32.01 -56.11
C GLU A 11 6.81 -31.91 -56.58
N LEU A 12 7.49 -30.79 -56.21
CA LEU A 12 8.89 -30.59 -56.50
C LEU A 12 9.73 -30.94 -55.27
N ASN A 13 10.43 -32.05 -55.34
CA ASN A 13 11.31 -32.47 -54.25
C ASN A 13 12.77 -32.37 -54.70
N ILE A 14 13.49 -31.35 -54.21
CA ILE A 14 14.84 -31.01 -54.62
C ILE A 14 15.75 -30.95 -53.41
N GLY A 15 16.75 -31.82 -53.40
CA GLY A 15 17.78 -31.85 -52.34
C GLY A 15 18.91 -30.84 -52.55
N SER A 16 18.86 -30.00 -53.57
CA SER A 16 19.87 -29.01 -53.90
C SER A 16 19.23 -27.71 -54.41
N GLU A 17 20.02 -26.65 -54.51
CA GLU A 17 19.59 -25.34 -54.87
C GLU A 17 18.75 -25.30 -56.15
N LEU A 18 17.55 -24.75 -56.07
CA LEU A 18 16.65 -24.48 -57.17
C LEU A 18 17.09 -23.17 -57.85
N SER A 19 18.01 -23.29 -58.78
CA SER A 19 18.40 -22.13 -59.58
C SER A 19 17.95 -22.30 -61.01
N GLY A 20 17.46 -21.28 -61.61
CA GLY A 20 17.20 -21.25 -63.05
C GLY A 20 15.80 -21.73 -63.48
N ILE A 21 14.85 -21.89 -62.58
CA ILE A 21 13.47 -22.14 -62.98
C ILE A 21 12.94 -20.86 -63.69
N GLY A 22 12.61 -20.99 -64.95
CA GLY A 22 12.13 -19.88 -65.77
C GLY A 22 13.21 -19.13 -66.56
N THR A 23 14.49 -19.57 -66.54
CA THR A 23 15.55 -18.90 -67.25
C THR A 23 15.49 -19.06 -68.75
N ASP A 24 14.74 -20.02 -69.26
CA ASP A 24 14.58 -20.21 -70.69
C ASP A 24 13.63 -19.20 -71.36
N ASN A 25 12.87 -18.46 -70.55
CA ASN A 25 12.04 -17.36 -71.00
C ASN A 25 11.86 -16.31 -69.90
N PRO A 26 12.75 -15.34 -69.83
CA PRO A 26 12.72 -14.32 -68.77
C PRO A 26 11.50 -13.42 -68.80
N THR A 27 10.70 -13.48 -69.85
CA THR A 27 9.45 -12.73 -69.96
C THR A 27 8.23 -13.44 -69.39
N ASN A 28 8.34 -14.73 -69.06
CA ASN A 28 7.23 -15.53 -68.57
C ASN A 28 7.48 -15.98 -67.15
N THR A 29 7.44 -15.07 -66.26
CA THR A 29 7.95 -15.22 -64.91
C THR A 29 6.95 -15.79 -63.88
N LYS A 30 5.78 -16.18 -64.27
CA LYS A 30 4.78 -16.75 -63.37
C LYS A 30 4.77 -18.27 -63.45
N GLN A 31 5.51 -18.91 -62.54
CA GLN A 31 5.34 -20.34 -62.31
C GLN A 31 4.53 -20.54 -61.03
N VAL A 32 3.46 -21.30 -61.14
CA VAL A 32 2.64 -21.69 -60.00
C VAL A 32 3.09 -23.10 -59.63
N VAL A 33 3.59 -23.26 -58.42
CA VAL A 33 3.95 -24.55 -57.84
C VAL A 33 3.04 -24.78 -56.66
N ASP A 34 2.30 -25.87 -56.66
CA ASP A 34 1.34 -26.12 -55.60
C ASP A 34 2.03 -26.44 -54.25
N ASN A 35 3.14 -27.15 -54.32
CA ASN A 35 3.90 -27.49 -53.10
C ASN A 35 5.40 -27.43 -53.39
N ILE A 36 6.16 -26.82 -52.50
CA ILE A 36 7.62 -26.83 -52.48
C ILE A 36 8.09 -27.47 -51.19
N HIS A 37 8.69 -28.64 -51.28
CA HIS A 37 9.41 -29.28 -50.19
C HIS A 37 10.93 -29.06 -50.39
N ALA A 38 11.48 -28.18 -49.65
CA ALA A 38 12.92 -27.87 -49.70
C ALA A 38 13.49 -27.70 -48.29
N THR A 39 14.69 -28.19 -48.07
CA THR A 39 15.40 -27.97 -46.79
C THR A 39 15.73 -26.50 -46.59
N ASN A 40 15.97 -25.78 -47.69
CA ASN A 40 16.18 -24.34 -47.69
C ASN A 40 15.54 -23.76 -48.95
N ALA A 41 14.62 -22.81 -48.81
CA ALA A 41 14.04 -22.09 -49.91
C ALA A 41 14.46 -20.61 -49.84
N LYS A 42 15.05 -20.09 -50.92
CA LYS A 42 15.38 -18.67 -51.08
C LYS A 42 14.62 -18.12 -52.26
N ALA A 43 13.69 -17.24 -52.02
CA ALA A 43 13.01 -16.49 -53.05
C ALA A 43 13.68 -15.12 -53.25
N ILE A 44 14.03 -14.81 -54.50
CA ILE A 44 14.51 -13.50 -54.90
C ILE A 44 13.43 -12.85 -55.74
N GLY A 45 12.80 -11.83 -55.20
CA GLY A 45 11.66 -11.15 -55.81
C GLY A 45 10.35 -11.40 -55.07
N ILE A 46 9.24 -10.99 -55.65
CA ILE A 46 7.89 -11.18 -55.09
C ILE A 46 7.41 -12.58 -55.36
N SER A 47 7.24 -13.39 -54.35
CA SER A 47 6.65 -14.72 -54.42
C SER A 47 5.28 -14.72 -53.74
N THR A 48 4.26 -15.14 -54.48
CA THR A 48 2.90 -15.31 -53.94
C THR A 48 2.64 -16.78 -53.76
N PHE A 49 2.36 -17.22 -52.54
CA PHE A 49 1.96 -18.57 -52.23
C PHE A 49 0.48 -18.60 -51.86
N THR A 50 -0.28 -19.52 -52.38
CA THR A 50 -1.69 -19.72 -51.99
C THR A 50 -1.79 -20.41 -50.63
N THR A 51 -0.81 -21.26 -50.32
CA THR A 51 -0.69 -21.93 -49.03
C THR A 51 0.78 -22.17 -48.76
N TYR A 52 1.24 -21.77 -47.60
CA TYR A 52 2.56 -22.08 -47.10
C TYR A 52 2.44 -23.17 -46.02
N GLN A 53 2.86 -24.39 -46.33
CA GLN A 53 3.08 -25.43 -45.36
C GLN A 53 4.59 -25.59 -45.17
N GLY A 54 5.15 -24.74 -44.34
CA GLY A 54 6.55 -24.77 -43.97
C GLY A 54 6.69 -25.07 -42.49
N PHE A 55 7.70 -25.84 -42.12
CA PHE A 55 8.07 -25.95 -40.72
C PHE A 55 8.80 -24.68 -40.33
N LEU A 56 8.18 -23.86 -39.48
CA LEU A 56 8.90 -22.91 -38.66
C LEU A 56 9.55 -23.74 -37.56
N ASP A 57 10.78 -24.18 -37.78
CA ASP A 57 11.54 -24.84 -36.73
C ASP A 57 11.76 -23.78 -35.63
N LYS A 58 11.46 -24.12 -34.41
CA LYS A 58 11.46 -23.40 -33.12
C LYS A 58 12.01 -21.95 -33.05
N LYS A 59 12.58 -21.43 -34.13
CA LYS A 59 13.11 -20.08 -34.24
C LYS A 59 12.98 -19.56 -35.68
N ALA A 60 11.95 -18.81 -35.95
CA ALA A 60 11.86 -18.04 -37.19
C ALA A 60 12.55 -16.69 -37.00
N THR A 61 13.74 -16.52 -37.57
CA THR A 61 14.41 -15.24 -37.66
C THR A 61 13.91 -14.57 -38.92
N PHE A 62 12.96 -13.67 -38.80
CA PHE A 62 12.60 -12.79 -39.89
C PHE A 62 13.64 -11.66 -39.88
N GLY A 63 14.60 -11.72 -40.83
CA GLY A 63 15.53 -10.61 -41.07
C GLY A 63 14.75 -9.31 -41.36
N LYS A 64 15.40 -8.27 -41.83
CA LYS A 64 14.78 -6.94 -42.14
C LYS A 64 13.57 -6.98 -43.09
N SER A 65 13.04 -8.13 -43.41
CA SER A 65 11.88 -8.31 -44.26
C SER A 65 10.62 -8.25 -43.40
N VAL A 66 9.91 -7.20 -43.54
CA VAL A 66 8.55 -7.05 -43.02
C VAL A 66 7.70 -8.08 -43.75
N ILE A 67 7.09 -9.04 -43.03
CA ILE A 67 5.90 -9.68 -43.54
C ILE A 67 4.81 -8.62 -43.46
N ASP A 68 4.65 -7.87 -44.53
CA ASP A 68 3.55 -6.93 -44.65
C ASP A 68 2.27 -7.72 -44.93
N ILE A 69 1.58 -8.11 -43.89
CA ILE A 69 0.28 -8.79 -43.96
C ILE A 69 -0.79 -7.77 -44.44
N ASN A 70 -0.45 -6.49 -44.55
CA ASN A 70 -1.32 -5.39 -44.99
C ASN A 70 -1.22 -5.04 -46.48
N SER A 71 -0.47 -5.77 -47.28
CA SER A 71 -0.54 -5.54 -48.71
C SER A 71 -1.95 -5.80 -49.21
N GLN A 72 -2.54 -4.81 -49.80
CA GLN A 72 -3.92 -4.54 -50.18
C GLN A 72 -4.73 -5.64 -50.88
N ALA A 73 -4.36 -6.88 -50.89
CA ALA A 73 -5.03 -7.89 -51.68
C ALA A 73 -5.15 -9.28 -51.03
N GLY A 74 -5.08 -9.35 -49.75
CA GLY A 74 -5.26 -10.66 -49.09
C GLY A 74 -5.09 -10.54 -47.61
N ALA A 75 -6.14 -10.10 -46.93
CA ALA A 75 -6.23 -10.32 -45.51
C ALA A 75 -6.11 -11.85 -45.31
N LEU A 76 -5.11 -12.25 -44.54
CA LEU A 76 -5.14 -13.59 -43.95
C LEU A 76 -6.34 -13.59 -43.00
N SER A 77 -7.46 -14.10 -43.51
CA SER A 77 -8.62 -14.38 -42.67
C SER A 77 -8.35 -15.70 -41.97
N GLY A 78 -7.96 -15.63 -40.69
CA GLY A 78 -7.72 -16.81 -39.88
C GLY A 78 -6.74 -16.51 -38.75
N ASP A 79 -6.67 -17.40 -37.79
CA ASP A 79 -5.78 -17.28 -36.67
C ASP A 79 -4.32 -17.55 -37.08
N ILE A 80 -3.40 -16.67 -36.70
CA ILE A 80 -1.96 -16.94 -36.81
C ILE A 80 -1.55 -17.62 -35.50
N VAL A 81 -1.29 -18.89 -35.56
CA VAL A 81 -0.76 -19.65 -34.41
C VAL A 81 0.76 -19.70 -34.54
N ILE A 82 1.46 -19.12 -33.57
CA ILE A 82 2.91 -19.22 -33.41
C ILE A 82 3.16 -20.16 -32.23
N ASP A 83 3.55 -21.40 -32.56
CA ASP A 83 3.96 -22.35 -31.54
C ASP A 83 5.47 -22.21 -31.32
N GLY A 84 5.83 -21.33 -30.39
CA GLY A 84 7.22 -21.04 -30.07
C GLY A 84 7.44 -19.63 -29.55
N GLU A 85 8.71 -19.25 -29.46
CA GLU A 85 9.15 -17.95 -28.95
C GLU A 85 9.15 -16.87 -30.06
N VAL A 86 8.54 -15.72 -29.79
CA VAL A 86 8.66 -14.51 -30.63
C VAL A 86 9.65 -13.56 -29.97
N THR A 87 10.83 -13.42 -30.55
CA THR A 87 11.83 -12.46 -30.08
C THR A 87 11.81 -11.21 -30.95
N VAL A 88 11.57 -10.07 -30.32
CA VAL A 88 11.67 -8.76 -30.98
C VAL A 88 13.04 -8.16 -30.67
N SER A 89 13.83 -7.88 -31.69
CA SER A 89 15.18 -7.34 -31.52
C SER A 89 15.16 -5.93 -30.93
N SER A 90 16.23 -5.57 -30.23
CA SER A 90 16.44 -4.22 -29.69
C SER A 90 16.23 -3.15 -30.76
N GLY A 91 15.44 -2.13 -30.45
CA GLY A 91 15.08 -1.06 -31.36
C GLY A 91 13.87 -1.36 -32.29
N SER A 92 13.28 -2.53 -32.17
CA SER A 92 12.07 -2.92 -32.87
C SER A 92 10.88 -2.94 -31.92
N SER A 93 9.67 -2.84 -32.46
CA SER A 93 8.45 -2.92 -31.68
C SER A 93 7.51 -3.96 -32.26
N LEU A 94 6.82 -4.67 -31.37
CA LEU A 94 5.67 -5.49 -31.74
C LEU A 94 4.44 -4.58 -31.64
N CYS A 95 3.90 -4.17 -32.78
CA CYS A 95 2.67 -3.37 -32.84
C CYS A 95 1.49 -4.29 -33.17
N SER A 96 0.48 -4.23 -32.33
CA SER A 96 -0.78 -4.93 -32.54
C SER A 96 -1.90 -3.88 -32.58
N SER A 97 -2.78 -3.98 -33.57
CA SER A 97 -3.99 -3.17 -33.66
C SER A 97 -5.23 -3.96 -33.25
N VAL A 98 -5.06 -4.85 -32.29
CA VAL A 98 -6.16 -5.62 -31.71
C VAL A 98 -6.82 -4.85 -30.59
N ASP A 99 -8.11 -5.02 -30.45
CA ASP A 99 -8.89 -4.39 -29.37
C ASP A 99 -8.57 -5.03 -28.00
N GLU A 100 -8.12 -6.28 -28.00
CA GLU A 100 -7.81 -7.04 -26.79
C GLU A 100 -6.60 -7.95 -26.98
N LEU A 101 -5.71 -8.00 -25.98
CA LEU A 101 -4.62 -8.96 -25.86
C LEU A 101 -4.91 -9.87 -24.66
N THR A 102 -5.31 -11.09 -24.90
CA THR A 102 -5.54 -12.09 -23.85
C THR A 102 -4.28 -12.93 -23.62
N LEU A 103 -3.82 -12.98 -22.37
CA LEU A 103 -2.70 -13.81 -21.93
C LEU A 103 -3.22 -14.83 -20.91
N THR A 104 -2.87 -16.08 -21.08
CA THR A 104 -3.41 -17.18 -20.26
C THR A 104 -2.57 -17.51 -19.04
N ASP A 105 -1.37 -16.97 -18.92
CA ASP A 105 -0.45 -17.28 -17.83
C ASP A 105 0.13 -16.01 -17.22
N SER A 106 1.25 -15.52 -17.68
CA SER A 106 1.91 -14.36 -17.09
C SER A 106 2.44 -13.39 -18.13
N PHE A 107 2.56 -12.15 -17.73
CA PHE A 107 3.17 -11.07 -18.49
C PHE A 107 4.23 -10.38 -17.65
N SER A 108 5.49 -10.42 -18.10
CA SER A 108 6.59 -9.73 -17.45
C SER A 108 6.78 -8.35 -18.06
N LEU A 109 6.72 -7.33 -17.22
CA LEU A 109 7.01 -5.96 -17.60
C LEU A 109 8.53 -5.68 -17.56
N PRO A 110 9.03 -4.68 -18.29
CA PRO A 110 10.39 -4.18 -18.08
C PRO A 110 10.60 -3.79 -16.62
N THR A 111 11.73 -4.18 -16.04
CA THR A 111 12.11 -3.87 -14.66
C THR A 111 13.30 -2.92 -14.61
N GLY A 112 13.48 -2.23 -13.49
CA GLY A 112 14.63 -1.40 -13.21
C GLY A 112 14.39 -0.45 -12.04
N ASP A 113 15.46 0.20 -11.59
CA ASP A 113 15.44 1.17 -10.50
C ASP A 113 14.79 2.51 -10.91
N THR A 114 14.67 3.41 -9.95
CA THR A 114 14.08 4.75 -10.18
C THR A 114 14.90 5.59 -11.15
N ASP A 115 16.23 5.46 -11.12
CA ASP A 115 17.13 6.25 -11.94
C ASP A 115 17.16 5.77 -13.40
N SER A 116 16.87 4.48 -13.61
CA SER A 116 16.76 3.88 -14.96
C SER A 116 15.44 4.16 -15.66
N ARG A 117 14.61 5.05 -15.13
CA ARG A 117 13.40 5.51 -15.80
C ARG A 117 13.78 6.14 -17.15
N ILE A 118 13.62 5.36 -18.21
CA ILE A 118 13.77 5.90 -19.55
C ILE A 118 12.76 7.03 -19.67
N HIS A 119 13.18 8.16 -20.22
CA HIS A 119 12.26 9.22 -20.63
C HIS A 119 11.36 8.68 -21.74
N CYS A 120 10.38 7.88 -21.34
CA CYS A 120 9.42 7.30 -22.25
C CYS A 120 8.55 8.42 -22.78
N LYS A 121 8.56 8.58 -24.09
CA LYS A 121 7.80 9.65 -24.73
C LYS A 121 6.34 9.27 -24.98
N THR A 122 5.96 8.05 -24.68
CA THR A 122 4.62 7.52 -24.95
C THR A 122 3.85 7.36 -23.67
N ALA A 123 2.77 8.10 -23.51
CA ALA A 123 1.84 7.92 -22.41
C ALA A 123 1.26 6.50 -22.42
N GLY A 124 1.06 5.93 -21.25
CA GLY A 124 0.57 4.57 -21.08
C GLY A 124 1.66 3.49 -21.00
N SER A 125 2.95 3.83 -21.23
CA SER A 125 4.04 2.88 -21.00
C SER A 125 4.08 2.43 -19.55
N MET A 126 4.28 1.14 -19.32
CA MET A 126 4.31 0.52 -18.00
C MET A 126 5.62 -0.22 -17.74
N ARG A 127 6.06 -0.24 -16.48
CA ARG A 127 7.23 -0.98 -15.99
C ARG A 127 7.07 -1.36 -14.51
N PHE A 128 7.88 -2.27 -14.03
CA PHE A 128 8.05 -2.52 -12.61
C PHE A 128 9.26 -1.75 -12.07
N ASN A 129 9.07 -0.96 -11.02
CA ASN A 129 10.14 -0.22 -10.35
C ASN A 129 10.63 -1.05 -9.16
N GLU A 130 11.90 -1.44 -9.18
CA GLU A 130 12.51 -2.31 -8.18
C GLU A 130 12.74 -1.61 -6.85
N ASP A 131 13.11 -0.31 -6.86
CA ASP A 131 13.28 0.49 -5.63
C ASP A 131 11.95 0.70 -4.90
N LEU A 132 10.88 0.90 -5.65
CA LEU A 132 9.56 1.16 -5.10
C LEU A 132 8.74 -0.13 -4.90
N GLY A 133 9.22 -1.26 -5.42
CA GLY A 133 8.52 -2.55 -5.35
C GLY A 133 7.13 -2.53 -5.99
N THR A 134 6.91 -1.69 -7.00
CA THR A 134 5.57 -1.46 -7.57
C THR A 134 5.61 -1.25 -9.08
N LEU A 135 4.45 -1.49 -9.70
CA LEU A 135 4.24 -1.08 -11.09
C LEU A 135 4.14 0.43 -11.20
N GLU A 136 4.67 0.97 -12.27
CA GLU A 136 4.49 2.37 -12.61
C GLU A 136 4.12 2.54 -14.08
N PHE A 137 3.40 3.62 -14.38
CA PHE A 137 3.03 4.00 -15.73
C PHE A 137 3.38 5.45 -16.01
N TYR A 138 3.69 5.74 -17.26
CA TYR A 138 4.01 7.09 -17.72
C TYR A 138 2.76 7.82 -18.21
N THR A 139 2.48 8.99 -17.65
CA THR A 139 1.28 9.78 -18.01
C THR A 139 1.44 10.62 -19.27
N GLY A 140 2.66 10.68 -19.82
CA GLY A 140 3.04 11.63 -20.87
C GLY A 140 3.86 12.81 -20.34
N ASP A 141 3.83 13.03 -19.03
CA ASP A 141 4.54 14.09 -18.32
C ASP A 141 5.45 13.52 -17.22
N MET A 142 4.92 12.61 -16.42
CA MET A 142 5.66 12.01 -15.31
C MET A 142 5.31 10.52 -15.11
N TRP A 143 6.22 9.80 -14.44
CA TRP A 143 5.96 8.46 -13.98
C TRP A 143 5.07 8.49 -12.75
N ARG A 144 4.01 7.69 -12.74
CA ARG A 144 3.14 7.46 -11.59
C ARG A 144 3.14 5.98 -11.25
N THR A 145 3.23 5.69 -9.98
CA THR A 145 3.07 4.33 -9.49
C THR A 145 1.63 3.87 -9.71
N VAL A 146 1.46 2.66 -10.20
CA VAL A 146 0.18 1.97 -10.10
C VAL A 146 0.08 1.55 -8.64
N ASN A 147 -0.27 2.51 -7.81
CA ASN A 147 -0.56 2.18 -6.45
C ASN A 147 -1.79 1.28 -6.44
N PHE A 148 -1.74 0.23 -5.65
CA PHE A 148 -2.92 -0.45 -5.16
C PHE A 148 -3.75 0.48 -4.24
N THR A 149 -3.89 1.73 -4.63
CA THR A 149 -4.59 2.77 -3.87
C THR A 149 -6.02 2.95 -4.30
N SER A 150 -6.61 1.98 -4.97
CA SER A 150 -8.03 1.75 -4.74
C SER A 150 -8.25 1.01 -3.41
N SER A 151 -7.23 0.55 -2.76
CA SER A 151 -7.29 -0.03 -1.44
C SER A 151 -6.84 1.00 -0.42
N ALA A 152 -7.78 1.64 0.17
CA ALA A 152 -7.76 1.99 1.56
C ALA A 152 -6.93 0.98 2.36
N GLY A 153 -6.03 1.43 3.21
CA GLY A 153 -5.23 0.54 4.05
C GLY A 153 -3.77 0.89 4.17
N ARG A 154 -3.36 2.04 3.66
CA ARG A 154 -2.03 2.54 3.93
C ARG A 154 -1.98 3.12 5.35
N ALA A 155 -1.18 2.49 6.19
CA ALA A 155 -0.79 3.00 7.48
C ALA A 155 0.51 3.78 7.34
N VAL A 156 0.58 4.95 7.98
CA VAL A 156 1.77 5.77 8.12
C VAL A 156 2.14 5.80 9.59
N LEU A 157 3.35 5.33 9.91
CA LEU A 157 3.87 5.22 11.26
C LEU A 157 4.89 6.34 11.47
N PHE A 158 4.65 7.19 12.43
CA PHE A 158 5.48 8.36 12.70
C PHE A 158 6.37 8.15 13.92
N GLY A 159 7.68 8.17 13.73
CA GLY A 159 8.66 8.15 14.79
C GLY A 159 8.51 6.95 15.73
N GLY A 160 8.70 7.22 17.01
CA GLY A 160 8.68 6.23 18.08
C GLY A 160 10.04 6.07 18.74
N ASN A 161 10.18 4.99 19.48
CA ASN A 161 11.44 4.55 20.07
C ASN A 161 11.79 3.16 19.56
N HIS A 162 13.02 2.90 19.20
CA HIS A 162 13.50 1.57 18.87
C HIS A 162 14.34 0.95 20.00
N ASN A 163 14.51 -0.36 19.93
CA ASN A 163 15.23 -1.12 20.97
C ASN A 163 16.75 -1.16 20.66
N PRO A 164 17.65 -1.16 21.66
CA PRO A 164 17.41 -1.06 23.11
C PRO A 164 17.37 0.37 23.63
N SER A 165 17.60 1.36 22.79
CA SER A 165 17.63 2.76 23.19
C SER A 165 16.22 3.34 23.27
N SER A 166 15.98 4.19 24.27
CA SER A 166 14.77 5.01 24.33
C SER A 166 14.93 6.31 23.54
N ILE A 167 15.73 6.29 22.48
CA ILE A 167 15.98 7.46 21.64
C ILE A 167 14.82 7.59 20.65
N ALA A 168 14.26 8.78 20.58
CA ALA A 168 13.24 9.11 19.61
C ALA A 168 13.80 9.05 18.18
N ILE A 169 13.12 8.35 17.29
CA ILE A 169 13.53 8.19 15.90
C ILE A 169 12.82 9.19 14.98
N THR A 170 13.45 9.46 13.85
CA THR A 170 12.93 10.35 12.81
C THR A 170 12.18 9.61 11.71
N ASP A 171 12.26 8.30 11.67
CA ASP A 171 11.74 7.50 10.56
C ASP A 171 10.22 7.59 10.45
N ILE A 172 9.74 7.74 9.25
CA ILE A 172 8.34 7.55 8.89
C ILE A 172 8.26 6.25 8.10
N GLY A 173 7.49 5.31 8.61
CA GLY A 173 7.24 4.04 7.94
C GLY A 173 5.88 4.01 7.24
N ALA A 174 5.75 3.15 6.25
CA ALA A 174 4.47 2.83 5.63
C ALA A 174 4.22 1.33 5.67
N PHE A 175 3.00 0.93 5.99
CA PHE A 175 2.57 -0.45 6.00
C PHE A 175 1.22 -0.59 5.30
N ASN A 176 1.03 -1.63 4.53
CA ASN A 176 -0.27 -1.89 3.90
C ASN A 176 -1.06 -2.91 4.74
N ILE A 177 -2.12 -2.45 5.40
CA ILE A 177 -2.96 -3.29 6.26
C ILE A 177 -3.73 -4.35 5.46
N THR A 178 -4.09 -4.04 4.23
CA THR A 178 -4.91 -4.95 3.39
C THR A 178 -4.10 -6.13 2.89
N SER A 179 -2.89 -5.89 2.36
CA SER A 179 -2.03 -6.95 1.82
C SER A 179 -1.15 -7.61 2.87
N GLY A 180 -0.86 -6.93 3.97
CA GLY A 180 0.20 -7.36 4.88
C GLY A 180 1.59 -7.20 4.24
N GLY A 181 2.58 -7.86 4.83
CA GLY A 181 3.95 -7.89 4.33
C GLY A 181 4.95 -7.18 5.23
N ARG A 182 5.84 -6.40 4.67
CA ARG A 182 6.88 -5.68 5.42
C ARG A 182 6.67 -4.17 5.36
N GLU A 183 7.03 -3.49 6.44
CA GLU A 183 7.10 -2.05 6.46
C GLU A 183 8.09 -1.53 5.41
N THR A 184 7.73 -0.45 4.75
CA THR A 184 8.59 0.27 3.80
C THR A 184 8.92 1.66 4.35
N ILE A 185 10.04 2.22 3.93
CA ILE A 185 10.40 3.59 4.27
C ILE A 185 9.44 4.54 3.55
N PHE A 186 8.85 5.46 4.31
CA PHE A 186 8.00 6.53 3.76
C PHE A 186 8.80 7.84 3.58
N GLY A 187 9.54 8.23 4.58
CA GLY A 187 10.32 9.46 4.67
C GLY A 187 10.83 9.69 6.08
N THR A 188 11.13 10.95 6.42
CA THR A 188 11.65 11.33 7.74
C THR A 188 10.85 12.47 8.36
N LEU A 189 10.77 12.48 9.68
CA LEU A 189 10.28 13.60 10.48
C LEU A 189 11.34 14.71 10.52
N THR A 190 10.93 15.93 10.69
CA THR A 190 11.85 17.08 10.88
C THR A 190 12.73 16.96 12.13
N HIS A 191 12.29 16.17 13.11
CA HIS A 191 13.03 15.85 14.34
C HIS A 191 12.54 14.53 14.91
N GLY A 192 13.38 13.86 15.70
CA GLY A 192 12.99 12.62 16.37
C GLY A 192 11.75 12.83 17.24
N SER A 193 10.78 11.95 17.11
CA SER A 193 9.50 12.08 17.80
C SER A 193 9.08 10.75 18.42
N ASN A 194 8.75 10.80 19.70
CA ASN A 194 8.09 9.71 20.41
C ASN A 194 6.88 10.24 21.19
N ALA A 195 6.00 9.35 21.56
CA ALA A 195 4.79 9.68 22.35
C ALA A 195 3.83 10.68 21.65
N GLY A 196 3.94 10.83 20.35
CA GLY A 196 3.03 11.62 19.53
C GLY A 196 1.76 10.86 19.17
N SER A 197 0.82 11.56 18.55
CA SER A 197 -0.40 10.99 18.04
C SER A 197 -0.57 11.31 16.55
N GLY A 198 -1.17 10.40 15.82
CA GLY A 198 -1.45 10.58 14.41
C GLY A 198 -2.93 10.79 14.14
N VAL A 199 -3.26 11.74 13.30
CA VAL A 199 -4.60 12.00 12.76
C VAL A 199 -4.49 12.29 11.27
N GLY A 200 -5.57 12.29 10.53
CA GLY A 200 -5.47 12.69 9.13
C GLY A 200 -6.71 12.37 8.30
N SER A 201 -6.60 12.70 7.03
CA SER A 201 -7.55 12.40 5.98
C SER A 201 -7.00 11.30 5.06
N ARG A 202 -7.73 10.97 4.00
CA ARG A 202 -7.26 10.02 2.97
C ARG A 202 -5.95 10.45 2.30
N THR A 203 -5.67 11.75 2.27
CA THR A 203 -4.53 12.29 1.53
C THR A 203 -3.45 12.91 2.40
N ARG A 204 -3.75 13.23 3.65
CA ARG A 204 -2.83 13.90 4.55
C ARG A 204 -2.77 13.20 5.91
N GLY A 205 -1.59 12.73 6.29
CA GLY A 205 -1.30 12.24 7.64
C GLY A 205 -0.64 13.34 8.46
N VAL A 206 -1.12 13.58 9.67
CA VAL A 206 -0.64 14.61 10.57
C VAL A 206 -0.15 13.97 11.86
N HIS A 207 0.98 14.44 12.36
CA HIS A 207 1.63 13.93 13.58
C HIS A 207 1.91 15.08 14.54
N THR A 208 1.63 14.83 15.81
CA THR A 208 1.85 15.82 16.87
C THR A 208 2.91 15.37 17.83
N ALA A 209 3.57 16.36 18.39
CA ALA A 209 4.29 16.37 19.68
C ALA A 209 5.32 15.26 19.89
N SER A 210 6.29 15.57 20.69
CA SER A 210 7.34 14.68 21.15
C SER A 210 7.63 14.92 22.63
N THR A 211 8.10 13.89 23.33
CA THR A 211 8.61 14.04 24.70
C THR A 211 10.10 14.36 24.74
N SER A 212 10.82 14.14 23.64
CA SER A 212 12.27 14.30 23.64
C SER A 212 12.77 14.84 22.28
N PRO A 213 12.93 16.16 22.18
CA PRO A 213 12.54 17.20 23.14
C PRO A 213 11.01 17.36 23.25
N VAL A 214 10.54 17.86 24.37
CA VAL A 214 9.12 18.25 24.50
C VAL A 214 8.82 19.37 23.51
N SER A 215 7.87 19.12 22.61
CA SER A 215 7.53 20.01 21.51
C SER A 215 6.01 20.13 21.38
N ASN A 216 5.54 21.26 20.91
CA ASN A 216 4.17 21.49 20.49
C ASN A 216 3.99 21.42 18.97
N THR A 217 5.06 21.13 18.25
CA THR A 217 5.09 21.16 16.78
C THR A 217 4.18 20.09 16.19
N ILE A 218 3.42 20.46 15.19
CA ILE A 218 2.61 19.58 14.36
C ILE A 218 3.28 19.46 13.00
N ASN A 219 3.49 18.24 12.53
CA ASN A 219 4.03 17.95 11.21
C ASN A 219 3.00 17.19 10.38
N TYR A 220 3.12 17.23 9.05
CA TYR A 220 2.29 16.45 8.17
C TYR A 220 3.06 15.85 7.01
N VAL A 221 2.48 14.83 6.42
CA VAL A 221 2.91 14.19 5.16
C VAL A 221 1.74 14.09 4.20
N THR A 222 2.06 14.01 2.91
CA THR A 222 1.06 13.68 1.88
C THR A 222 1.06 12.17 1.68
N VAL A 223 0.02 11.49 2.13
CA VAL A 223 -0.06 10.01 2.16
C VAL A 223 0.19 9.34 0.80
N PRO A 224 -0.34 9.83 -0.34
CA PRO A 224 -0.12 9.21 -1.63
C PRO A 224 1.30 9.36 -2.20
N SER A 225 2.05 10.41 -1.83
CA SER A 225 3.28 10.78 -2.54
C SER A 225 4.56 10.25 -1.92
N LEU A 226 4.54 9.73 -0.69
CA LEU A 226 5.73 9.51 0.12
C LEU A 226 6.55 10.80 0.33
N GLY A 227 7.53 10.76 1.20
CA GLY A 227 8.46 11.85 1.43
C GLY A 227 8.49 12.35 2.87
N ASP A 228 9.35 13.32 3.10
CA ASP A 228 9.61 13.87 4.42
C ASP A 228 8.43 14.71 4.94
N SER A 229 8.32 14.80 6.24
CA SER A 229 7.31 15.63 6.88
C SER A 229 7.62 17.12 6.74
N ILE A 230 6.55 17.89 6.68
CA ILE A 230 6.60 19.35 6.60
C ILE A 230 5.86 19.92 7.81
N LEU A 231 6.32 21.10 8.27
CA LEU A 231 5.66 21.82 9.36
C LEU A 231 4.21 22.13 9.00
N PHE A 232 3.29 21.79 9.90
CA PHE A 232 1.87 22.10 9.80
C PHE A 232 1.52 23.35 10.62
N GLY A 233 1.98 23.41 11.85
CA GLY A 233 1.72 24.43 12.85
C GLY A 233 2.08 23.92 14.25
N ASP A 234 1.46 24.49 15.28
CA ASP A 234 1.70 24.12 16.67
C ASP A 234 0.42 23.77 17.40
N LEU A 235 0.52 22.91 18.43
CA LEU A 235 -0.54 22.72 19.42
C LEU A 235 -0.73 24.01 20.23
N ALA A 236 -1.95 24.36 20.55
CA ALA A 236 -2.27 25.49 21.39
C ALA A 236 -1.78 25.29 22.85
N SER A 237 -1.83 24.03 23.31
CA SER A 237 -1.27 23.60 24.58
C SER A 237 -0.38 22.40 24.34
N VAL A 238 0.84 22.42 24.88
CA VAL A 238 1.79 21.31 24.77
C VAL A 238 1.18 20.05 25.38
N ALA A 239 0.97 19.04 24.57
CA ALA A 239 0.45 17.76 24.99
C ALA A 239 1.08 16.61 24.18
N TYR A 240 1.40 15.54 24.86
CA TYR A 240 1.87 14.28 24.28
C TYR A 240 1.16 13.12 24.97
N ARG A 241 1.22 11.91 24.42
CA ARG A 241 0.50 10.76 24.98
C ARG A 241 -0.98 11.05 25.19
N HIS A 242 -1.63 11.51 24.13
CA HIS A 242 -3.06 11.79 24.15
C HIS A 242 -3.85 10.54 24.54
N GLY A 243 -4.94 10.72 25.28
CA GLY A 243 -5.86 9.63 25.64
C GLY A 243 -6.63 9.08 24.44
N GLY A 244 -6.71 9.87 23.40
CA GLY A 244 -7.30 9.50 22.12
C GLY A 244 -6.92 10.49 21.02
N ALA A 245 -7.08 10.05 19.78
CA ALA A 245 -6.97 10.89 18.59
C ALA A 245 -8.12 10.54 17.67
N ALA A 246 -8.75 11.54 17.09
CA ALA A 246 -9.88 11.32 16.20
C ALA A 246 -9.78 12.19 14.97
N SER A 247 -10.23 11.70 13.83
CA SER A 247 -10.23 12.49 12.62
C SER A 247 -11.37 12.16 11.67
N SER A 248 -11.75 13.16 10.90
CA SER A 248 -12.57 13.06 9.70
C SER A 248 -11.75 13.52 8.51
N ASP A 249 -12.34 13.56 7.32
CA ASP A 249 -11.64 14.10 6.13
C ASP A 249 -11.20 15.57 6.28
N THR A 250 -11.76 16.31 7.22
CA THR A 250 -11.49 17.75 7.36
C THR A 250 -10.89 18.16 8.70
N ARG A 251 -11.13 17.40 9.75
CA ARG A 251 -10.76 17.78 11.12
C ARG A 251 -9.98 16.68 11.83
N GLY A 252 -8.83 17.03 12.41
CA GLY A 252 -8.07 16.20 13.33
C GLY A 252 -8.20 16.73 14.76
N ILE A 253 -8.41 15.83 15.73
CA ILE A 253 -8.71 16.18 17.12
C ILE A 253 -7.82 15.37 18.05
N PHE A 254 -7.24 16.02 19.05
CA PHE A 254 -6.35 15.43 20.05
C PHE A 254 -7.01 15.54 21.41
N LEU A 255 -7.20 14.41 22.08
CA LEU A 255 -8.03 14.28 23.27
C LEU A 255 -7.15 14.13 24.52
N GLY A 256 -7.10 15.15 25.38
CA GLY A 256 -6.31 15.16 26.60
C GLY A 256 -4.81 15.05 26.35
N GLY A 257 -4.12 14.33 27.18
CA GLY A 257 -2.68 14.07 27.07
C GLY A 257 -1.91 14.43 28.33
N ARG A 258 -0.59 14.39 28.20
CA ARG A 258 0.32 14.78 29.23
C ARG A 258 1.05 16.07 28.84
N GLY A 259 1.02 17.08 29.68
CA GLY A 259 1.69 18.34 29.42
C GLY A 259 3.03 18.53 30.16
N ALA A 260 3.71 19.59 29.84
CA ALA A 260 4.83 20.04 30.63
C ALA A 260 4.33 20.91 31.82
N PRO A 261 4.81 20.70 33.07
CA PRO A 261 5.91 19.84 33.49
C PRO A 261 5.53 18.41 33.92
N GLY A 262 4.53 17.78 33.33
CA GLY A 262 4.31 16.35 33.50
C GLY A 262 2.97 15.92 34.08
N GLY A 263 2.01 16.83 34.22
CA GLY A 263 0.61 16.51 34.59
C GLY A 263 -0.23 15.98 33.42
N CYS A 264 -1.25 15.19 33.74
CA CYS A 264 -2.27 14.84 32.77
C CYS A 264 -3.29 15.97 32.64
N HIS A 265 -3.80 16.22 31.46
CA HIS A 265 -4.83 17.20 31.24
C HIS A 265 -6.04 16.69 30.49
N ASN A 266 -7.09 17.48 30.60
CA ASN A 266 -8.38 17.23 29.93
C ASN A 266 -8.56 18.03 28.63
N ILE A 267 -7.63 18.88 28.24
CA ILE A 267 -7.76 19.79 27.10
C ILE A 267 -7.95 19.00 25.81
N ILE A 268 -8.95 19.34 25.04
CA ILE A 268 -9.19 18.82 23.68
C ILE A 268 -8.80 19.90 22.68
N GLN A 269 -7.93 19.57 21.74
CA GLN A 269 -7.47 20.49 20.71
C GLN A 269 -7.79 19.93 19.32
N TYR A 270 -8.01 20.80 18.35
CA TYR A 270 -8.27 20.36 16.96
C TYR A 270 -7.57 21.21 15.92
N ILE A 271 -7.35 20.60 14.76
CA ILE A 271 -6.85 21.25 13.56
C ILE A 271 -7.82 21.06 12.40
N GLN A 272 -7.73 21.95 11.40
CA GLN A 272 -8.33 21.76 10.10
C GLN A 272 -7.29 21.10 9.19
N ILE A 273 -7.49 19.84 8.81
CA ILE A 273 -6.46 19.03 8.11
C ILE A 273 -6.06 19.66 6.76
N ASN A 274 -7.00 20.28 6.06
CA ASN A 274 -6.76 20.83 4.72
C ASN A 274 -6.05 22.18 4.70
N THR A 275 -6.03 22.90 5.82
CA THR A 275 -5.37 24.20 5.95
C THR A 275 -4.27 24.13 6.98
N LEU A 276 -3.08 24.68 6.67
CA LEU A 276 -2.01 24.81 7.65
C LEU A 276 -2.41 25.80 8.74
N GLY A 277 -1.84 25.62 9.92
CA GLY A 277 -2.02 26.52 11.05
C GLY A 277 -2.03 25.80 12.39
N ASN A 278 -2.10 26.59 13.46
CA ASN A 278 -2.06 26.10 14.81
C ASN A 278 -3.37 25.41 15.21
N ALA A 279 -3.27 24.49 16.15
CA ALA A 279 -4.43 23.89 16.77
C ALA A 279 -5.23 24.93 17.56
N LEU A 280 -6.52 24.68 17.62
CA LEU A 280 -7.49 25.51 18.34
C LEU A 280 -8.14 24.71 19.46
N ASP A 281 -8.64 25.41 20.46
CA ASP A 281 -9.43 24.82 21.53
C ASP A 281 -10.74 24.22 21.00
N PHE A 282 -11.03 22.99 21.43
CA PHE A 282 -12.26 22.27 21.10
C PHE A 282 -13.21 22.15 22.29
N GLY A 283 -12.68 21.94 23.48
CA GLY A 283 -13.37 21.69 24.74
C GLY A 283 -12.52 20.85 25.70
N ASP A 284 -13.16 20.18 26.64
CA ASP A 284 -12.49 19.42 27.70
C ASP A 284 -13.03 17.98 27.82
N LEU A 285 -12.16 17.06 28.21
CA LEU A 285 -12.54 15.74 28.72
C LEU A 285 -13.09 15.89 30.15
N GLN A 286 -13.98 14.99 30.55
CA GLN A 286 -14.44 14.92 31.96
C GLN A 286 -13.41 14.25 32.86
N VAL A 287 -12.69 13.27 32.33
CA VAL A 287 -11.55 12.61 33.00
C VAL A 287 -10.30 12.87 32.18
N ASN A 288 -9.19 13.23 32.86
CA ASN A 288 -7.94 13.51 32.18
C ASN A 288 -7.50 12.35 31.29
N GLY A 289 -7.15 12.64 30.05
CA GLY A 289 -6.69 11.62 29.11
C GLY A 289 -5.19 11.36 29.23
N ARG A 290 -4.78 10.11 29.16
CA ARG A 290 -3.39 9.69 29.02
C ARG A 290 -3.31 8.34 28.32
N GLY A 291 -2.69 8.30 27.18
CA GLY A 291 -2.57 7.06 26.42
C GLY A 291 -1.52 7.15 25.34
N GLN A 292 -1.67 6.31 24.35
CA GLN A 292 -0.85 6.29 23.14
C GLN A 292 -1.60 6.82 21.93
N GLY A 293 -2.70 7.55 22.16
CA GLY A 293 -3.52 8.08 21.08
C GLY A 293 -4.30 6.97 20.39
N SER A 294 -5.23 6.31 21.11
CA SER A 294 -6.14 5.39 20.46
C SER A 294 -6.90 6.10 19.34
N ASN A 295 -6.85 5.55 18.12
CA ASN A 295 -7.50 6.11 16.95
C ASN A 295 -8.89 5.51 16.74
N ILE A 296 -9.73 5.57 17.79
CA ILE A 296 -11.11 5.09 17.74
C ILE A 296 -12.01 6.25 17.31
N THR A 297 -12.53 6.13 16.10
CA THR A 297 -13.29 7.21 15.48
C THR A 297 -14.31 6.67 14.50
N SER A 298 -15.52 7.20 14.54
CA SER A 298 -16.55 7.04 13.51
C SER A 298 -16.67 8.32 12.68
N PRO A 299 -17.46 8.36 11.61
CA PRO A 299 -17.65 9.60 10.86
C PRO A 299 -18.17 10.78 11.69
N THR A 300 -18.77 10.51 12.84
CA THR A 300 -19.39 11.53 13.69
C THR A 300 -18.78 11.65 15.09
N ARG A 301 -18.17 10.63 15.62
CA ARG A 301 -17.68 10.55 17.01
C ARG A 301 -16.20 10.20 17.08
N GLY A 302 -15.48 10.81 18.00
CA GLY A 302 -14.13 10.48 18.38
C GLY A 302 -14.05 10.07 19.84
N PHE A 303 -13.21 9.10 20.19
CA PHE A 303 -13.19 8.47 21.51
C PHE A 303 -11.85 8.62 22.22
N SER A 304 -11.89 8.77 23.53
CA SER A 304 -10.75 8.67 24.44
C SER A 304 -10.96 7.48 25.37
N THR A 305 -10.00 6.57 25.39
CA THR A 305 -10.03 5.35 26.21
C THR A 305 -8.89 5.27 27.22
N GLY A 306 -7.84 6.04 27.02
CA GLY A 306 -6.73 6.12 27.97
C GLY A 306 -6.96 7.20 29.01
N ASN A 307 -6.95 6.84 30.29
CA ASN A 307 -7.25 7.74 31.39
C ASN A 307 -6.06 7.93 32.35
N CYS A 308 -6.10 9.01 33.11
CA CYS A 308 -5.13 9.35 34.14
C CYS A 308 -5.86 9.91 35.39
N PRO A 309 -5.94 9.19 36.48
CA PRO A 309 -5.42 7.83 36.71
C PRO A 309 -6.04 6.76 35.80
N TYR A 310 -5.55 5.55 35.80
CA TYR A 310 -6.03 4.45 34.97
C TYR A 310 -7.42 3.98 35.42
N THR A 311 -8.44 4.68 34.97
CA THR A 311 -9.85 4.39 35.25
C THR A 311 -10.55 3.76 34.05
N GLU A 312 -11.79 3.35 34.21
CA GLU A 312 -12.49 2.53 33.22
C GLU A 312 -13.29 3.37 32.20
N GLU A 313 -13.49 4.66 32.46
CA GLU A 313 -14.37 5.50 31.64
C GLU A 313 -13.89 5.60 30.19
N ILE A 314 -14.81 5.39 29.27
CA ILE A 314 -14.70 5.73 27.87
C ILE A 314 -15.43 7.07 27.67
N GLN A 315 -14.76 8.01 27.03
CA GLN A 315 -15.33 9.32 26.73
C GLN A 315 -15.41 9.52 25.23
N TYR A 316 -16.40 10.29 24.77
CA TYR A 316 -16.51 10.62 23.35
C TYR A 316 -16.84 12.09 23.12
N ILE A 317 -16.53 12.54 21.93
CA ILE A 317 -16.89 13.86 21.39
C ILE A 317 -17.66 13.68 20.09
N ASN A 318 -18.42 14.70 19.73
CA ASN A 318 -18.95 14.85 18.38
C ASN A 318 -17.95 15.66 17.53
N ILE A 319 -17.42 15.05 16.45
CA ILE A 319 -16.38 15.66 15.62
C ILE A 319 -16.85 16.97 14.97
N ALA A 320 -18.11 17.05 14.58
CA ALA A 320 -18.64 18.20 13.86
C ALA A 320 -18.85 19.44 14.73
N SER A 321 -19.17 19.27 16.01
CA SER A 321 -19.47 20.35 16.94
C SER A 321 -18.43 20.40 18.06
N LYS A 322 -17.93 21.60 18.33
CA LYS A 322 -17.09 21.83 19.52
C LYS A 322 -17.87 21.60 20.81
N GLY A 323 -17.17 21.24 21.85
CA GLY A 323 -17.73 21.06 23.17
C GLY A 323 -16.99 20.01 23.98
N ASN A 324 -17.37 19.86 25.22
CA ASN A 324 -16.78 18.91 26.14
C ASN A 324 -17.18 17.47 25.80
N ALA A 325 -16.31 16.54 26.14
CA ALA A 325 -16.58 15.12 26.00
C ALA A 325 -17.70 14.66 26.96
N ILE A 326 -18.33 13.58 26.59
CA ILE A 326 -19.42 12.92 27.34
C ILE A 326 -18.95 11.50 27.67
N ILE A 327 -19.32 10.98 28.84
CA ILE A 327 -19.08 9.57 29.20
C ILE A 327 -19.92 8.71 28.27
N PHE A 328 -19.27 7.72 27.68
CA PHE A 328 -19.87 6.73 26.76
C PHE A 328 -20.27 5.45 27.51
N GLY A 329 -19.46 5.01 28.41
CA GLY A 329 -19.52 3.78 29.18
C GLY A 329 -18.17 3.42 29.75
N ASP A 330 -17.99 2.18 30.14
CA ASP A 330 -16.77 1.70 30.80
C ASP A 330 -16.05 0.66 29.96
N GLN A 331 -14.72 0.62 30.06
CA GLN A 331 -13.88 -0.46 29.58
C GLN A 331 -14.06 -1.67 30.51
N ILE A 332 -13.61 -2.85 30.05
CA ILE A 332 -13.62 -4.08 30.86
C ILE A 332 -12.66 -3.92 32.06
N PHE A 333 -11.59 -3.18 31.88
CA PHE A 333 -10.63 -2.84 32.93
C PHE A 333 -10.08 -1.44 32.69
N GLY A 334 -9.82 -0.70 33.75
CA GLY A 334 -9.17 0.59 33.67
C GLY A 334 -7.76 0.42 33.12
N GLY A 335 -7.37 1.31 32.22
CA GLY A 335 -6.09 1.15 31.57
C GLY A 335 -5.47 2.44 31.04
N GLY A 336 -4.20 2.34 30.68
CA GLY A 336 -3.45 3.40 30.04
C GLY A 336 -2.44 2.85 29.03
N TYR A 337 -1.94 3.74 28.20
CA TYR A 337 -1.03 3.39 27.10
C TYR A 337 -1.59 2.32 26.17
N GLN A 338 -2.91 2.34 26.05
CA GLN A 338 -3.66 1.46 25.18
C GLN A 338 -3.62 2.00 23.76
N GLY A 339 -3.44 1.10 22.80
CA GLY A 339 -3.73 1.39 21.42
C GLY A 339 -5.24 1.23 21.13
N GLY A 340 -5.68 1.67 19.99
CA GLY A 340 -7.04 1.44 19.55
C GLY A 340 -7.24 1.90 18.12
N CYS A 341 -8.12 1.21 17.41
CA CYS A 341 -8.51 1.60 16.06
C CYS A 341 -9.95 1.18 15.77
N SER A 342 -10.51 1.65 14.68
CA SER A 342 -11.92 1.43 14.38
C SER A 342 -12.20 1.35 12.88
N ASN A 343 -13.25 0.63 12.52
CA ASN A 343 -14.00 0.89 11.31
C ASN A 343 -15.09 1.95 11.58
N SER A 344 -16.03 2.15 10.69
CA SER A 344 -17.08 3.16 10.85
C SER A 344 -18.13 2.80 11.92
N VAL A 345 -18.18 1.57 12.40
CA VAL A 345 -19.21 1.03 13.30
C VAL A 345 -18.64 0.62 14.65
N ARG A 346 -17.52 -0.11 14.63
CA ARG A 346 -16.94 -0.75 15.80
C ARG A 346 -15.56 -0.16 16.12
N GLY A 347 -15.35 0.25 17.36
CA GLY A 347 -14.05 0.61 17.90
C GLY A 347 -13.48 -0.52 18.73
N VAL A 348 -12.21 -0.89 18.49
CA VAL A 348 -11.50 -1.91 19.28
C VAL A 348 -10.39 -1.24 20.08
N ILE A 349 -10.43 -1.47 21.38
CA ILE A 349 -9.41 -1.05 22.34
C ILE A 349 -8.41 -2.20 22.43
N ASN A 350 -7.19 -1.93 22.04
CA ASN A 350 -6.12 -2.92 22.05
C ASN A 350 -5.36 -2.78 23.34
N CYS A 351 -5.23 -3.84 24.11
CA CYS A 351 -4.32 -4.02 25.26
C CYS A 351 -3.74 -2.71 25.87
N GLY A 352 -2.82 -2.82 26.77
CA GLY A 352 -2.19 -1.71 27.49
C GLY A 352 -1.96 -2.06 28.95
N TYR A 353 -1.51 -1.09 29.74
CA TYR A 353 -1.39 -1.27 31.19
C TYR A 353 -2.76 -1.34 31.84
N MET A 354 -2.92 -2.31 32.73
CA MET A 354 -4.09 -2.43 33.60
C MET A 354 -4.07 -1.34 34.69
N GLN A 355 -5.13 -1.27 35.47
CA GLN A 355 -5.32 -0.29 36.53
C GLN A 355 -4.22 -0.30 37.59
N ASP A 356 -3.53 -1.42 37.79
CA ASP A 356 -2.38 -1.54 38.69
C ASP A 356 -1.12 -0.77 38.17
N GLY A 357 -1.13 -0.33 36.91
CA GLY A 357 -0.02 0.39 36.29
C GLY A 357 1.24 -0.44 36.04
N VAL A 358 1.16 -1.74 36.23
CA VAL A 358 2.28 -2.69 36.11
C VAL A 358 1.97 -3.81 35.14
N THR A 359 0.81 -4.42 35.25
CA THR A 359 0.39 -5.52 34.41
C THR A 359 -0.01 -5.01 33.04
N ILE A 360 0.47 -5.66 31.98
CA ILE A 360 0.08 -5.37 30.59
C ILE A 360 -0.88 -6.46 30.14
N SER A 361 -2.06 -6.06 29.68
CA SER A 361 -3.07 -6.99 29.18
C SER A 361 -2.80 -7.41 27.74
N ASN A 362 -3.14 -8.64 27.39
CA ASN A 362 -3.24 -9.10 25.98
C ASN A 362 -4.68 -9.06 25.46
N GLN A 363 -5.65 -8.77 26.33
CA GLN A 363 -7.08 -8.76 26.01
C GLN A 363 -7.43 -7.52 25.16
N LYS A 364 -8.22 -7.73 24.13
CA LYS A 364 -8.87 -6.68 23.36
C LYS A 364 -10.33 -6.57 23.76
N SER A 365 -10.84 -5.36 23.77
CA SER A 365 -12.26 -5.09 23.97
C SER A 365 -12.81 -4.22 22.85
N TYR A 366 -14.13 -4.20 22.66
CA TYR A 366 -14.73 -3.38 21.63
C TYR A 366 -15.97 -2.64 22.12
N ILE A 367 -16.27 -1.56 21.42
CA ILE A 367 -17.50 -0.77 21.55
C ILE A 367 -18.24 -0.67 20.23
N THR A 368 -19.55 -0.59 20.27
CA THR A 368 -20.36 -0.20 19.13
C THR A 368 -20.58 1.32 19.19
N MET A 369 -19.86 2.05 18.36
CA MET A 369 -19.69 3.51 18.49
C MET A 369 -20.98 4.33 18.36
N ALA A 370 -22.02 3.76 17.77
CA ALA A 370 -23.32 4.44 17.60
C ALA A 370 -24.19 4.47 18.87
N SER A 371 -24.02 3.49 19.75
CA SER A 371 -24.83 3.33 20.97
C SER A 371 -23.94 3.36 22.20
N GLU A 372 -24.29 4.18 23.19
CA GLU A 372 -23.61 4.23 24.47
C GLU A 372 -23.73 2.91 25.21
N GLY A 373 -22.71 2.56 25.97
CA GLY A 373 -22.62 1.34 26.76
C GLY A 373 -21.20 0.88 27.00
N ASN A 374 -21.04 -0.11 27.85
CA ASN A 374 -19.77 -0.65 28.24
C ASN A 374 -19.11 -1.48 27.13
N ALA A 375 -17.80 -1.52 27.11
CA ALA A 375 -17.02 -2.35 26.21
C ALA A 375 -17.27 -3.85 26.49
N GLN A 376 -17.19 -4.64 25.44
CA GLN A 376 -17.33 -6.09 25.45
C GLN A 376 -16.02 -6.74 25.04
N GLU A 377 -15.80 -7.98 25.48
CA GLU A 377 -14.64 -8.75 25.10
C GLU A 377 -14.60 -9.00 23.60
N PHE A 378 -13.42 -8.79 22.99
CA PHE A 378 -13.19 -9.03 21.58
C PHE A 378 -12.35 -10.29 21.32
N GLY A 379 -11.50 -10.68 22.26
CA GLY A 379 -10.51 -11.75 22.19
C GLY A 379 -9.10 -11.24 22.48
N ASP A 380 -8.12 -12.12 22.37
CA ASP A 380 -6.76 -11.85 22.78
C ASP A 380 -5.80 -11.62 21.60
N LEU A 381 -4.62 -11.07 21.89
CA LEU A 381 -3.50 -11.12 20.99
C LEU A 381 -2.94 -12.54 20.94
N THR A 382 -2.77 -13.10 19.75
CA THR A 382 -2.45 -14.51 19.52
C THR A 382 -1.02 -14.90 19.86
N ASN A 383 -0.13 -13.93 19.95
CA ASN A 383 1.27 -14.25 20.19
C ASN A 383 1.46 -14.74 21.62
N GLY A 384 1.50 -16.05 21.76
CA GLY A 384 1.65 -16.88 22.94
C GLY A 384 2.87 -16.63 23.81
N LEU A 385 3.30 -15.40 23.85
CA LEU A 385 4.17 -14.86 24.87
C LEU A 385 3.25 -14.31 25.94
N SER A 386 3.43 -14.75 27.14
CA SER A 386 2.69 -14.48 28.37
C SER A 386 2.62 -12.98 28.77
N GLY A 387 2.46 -12.07 27.79
CA GLY A 387 2.47 -10.64 28.01
C GLY A 387 1.67 -9.87 26.98
N GLY A 388 0.87 -8.94 27.43
CA GLY A 388 0.19 -7.98 26.60
C GLY A 388 1.15 -7.02 25.89
N GLN A 389 0.61 -6.20 25.02
CA GLN A 389 1.35 -5.12 24.36
C GLN A 389 0.88 -3.77 24.86
N SER A 390 1.84 -2.88 25.10
CA SER A 390 1.58 -1.47 25.35
C SER A 390 2.40 -0.61 24.40
N TYR A 391 2.01 0.63 24.23
CA TYR A 391 2.67 1.58 23.33
C TYR A 391 2.73 1.13 21.87
N ALA A 392 1.83 0.25 21.45
CA ALA A 392 1.76 -0.22 20.06
C ALA A 392 1.11 0.80 19.15
N TYR A 393 1.52 0.80 17.89
CA TYR A 393 0.82 1.52 16.85
C TYR A 393 -0.48 0.76 16.51
N SER A 394 -1.58 1.47 16.37
CA SER A 394 -2.86 0.85 16.04
C SER A 394 -3.54 1.59 14.91
N GLY A 395 -3.89 0.88 13.86
CA GLY A 395 -4.55 1.43 12.69
C GLY A 395 -5.51 0.46 12.05
N ALA A 396 -6.35 0.95 11.16
CA ALA A 396 -7.41 0.15 10.59
C ALA A 396 -7.75 0.49 9.15
N THR A 397 -8.33 -0.50 8.49
CA THR A 397 -9.23 -0.34 7.35
C THR A 397 -10.68 -0.51 7.84
N GLN A 398 -11.66 -0.46 6.93
CA GLN A 398 -13.05 -0.75 7.30
C GLN A 398 -13.29 -2.23 7.68
N VAL A 399 -12.39 -3.13 7.30
CA VAL A 399 -12.51 -4.57 7.54
C VAL A 399 -11.58 -5.06 8.64
N ARG A 400 -10.34 -4.54 8.65
CA ARG A 400 -9.23 -5.09 9.43
C ARG A 400 -8.63 -4.04 10.35
N GLY A 401 -8.50 -4.38 11.63
CA GLY A 401 -7.72 -3.64 12.62
C GLY A 401 -6.35 -4.27 12.83
N THR A 402 -5.37 -3.47 13.24
CA THR A 402 -3.99 -3.94 13.48
C THR A 402 -3.41 -3.42 14.78
N VAL A 403 -2.48 -4.21 15.34
CA VAL A 403 -1.58 -3.86 16.42
C VAL A 403 -0.16 -4.08 15.90
N MET A 404 0.64 -3.03 15.86
CA MET A 404 1.96 -3.07 15.24
C MET A 404 3.05 -2.68 16.25
N GLY A 405 4.10 -3.48 16.34
CA GLY A 405 5.18 -3.22 17.28
C GLY A 405 4.71 -3.20 18.73
N GLY A 406 5.20 -2.24 19.51
CA GLY A 406 4.86 -2.10 20.93
C GLY A 406 5.89 -2.73 21.85
N LEU A 407 5.60 -2.70 23.14
CA LEU A 407 6.45 -3.20 24.21
C LEU A 407 5.88 -4.50 24.75
N ASP A 408 6.72 -5.52 24.84
CA ASP A 408 6.40 -6.74 25.59
C ASP A 408 6.32 -6.48 27.09
N GLN A 409 5.70 -7.42 27.82
CA GLN A 409 5.62 -7.36 29.27
C GLN A 409 6.96 -6.96 29.93
N PRO A 410 6.91 -6.27 31.07
CA PRO A 410 8.08 -5.91 31.84
C PRO A 410 8.80 -7.18 32.34
N GLY A 411 9.72 -7.62 31.54
CA GLY A 411 10.72 -8.64 31.82
C GLY A 411 12.01 -8.13 31.19
N SER A 412 13.10 -8.17 31.89
CA SER A 412 14.38 -7.68 31.38
C SER A 412 14.88 -8.57 30.23
N PRO A 413 15.32 -8.00 29.09
CA PRO A 413 15.28 -6.59 28.71
C PRO A 413 13.97 -6.19 28.04
N LEU A 414 13.49 -4.96 28.27
CA LEU A 414 12.33 -4.37 27.58
C LEU A 414 12.55 -4.45 26.06
N ALA A 415 11.89 -5.36 25.39
CA ALA A 415 12.03 -5.55 23.96
C ALA A 415 10.85 -4.95 23.22
N SER A 416 11.13 -4.05 22.27
CA SER A 416 10.12 -3.61 21.32
C SER A 416 9.93 -4.69 20.25
N ARG A 417 8.68 -4.95 19.87
CA ARG A 417 8.33 -5.90 18.83
C ARG A 417 8.43 -5.28 17.43
N SER A 418 8.65 -6.15 16.44
CA SER A 418 8.51 -5.82 15.02
C SER A 418 7.26 -6.43 14.38
N THR A 419 6.56 -7.33 15.07
CA THR A 419 5.39 -8.01 14.50
C THR A 419 4.22 -7.06 14.26
N VAL A 420 3.48 -7.36 13.19
CA VAL A 420 2.21 -6.72 12.85
C VAL A 420 1.11 -7.77 12.96
N ASP A 421 0.28 -7.60 13.97
CA ASP A 421 -0.87 -8.45 14.24
C ASP A 421 -2.15 -7.81 13.68
N ALA A 422 -3.06 -8.62 13.14
CA ALA A 422 -4.32 -8.15 12.59
C ALA A 422 -5.51 -8.98 13.07
N TYR A 423 -6.66 -8.34 13.10
CA TYR A 423 -7.96 -8.94 13.36
C TYR A 423 -9.03 -8.36 12.43
N ASN A 424 -10.12 -9.09 12.24
CA ASN A 424 -11.27 -8.61 11.49
C ASN A 424 -12.29 -8.00 12.46
N PHE A 425 -12.83 -6.82 12.13
CA PHE A 425 -13.81 -6.14 13.00
C PHE A 425 -15.11 -6.90 13.17
N GLU A 426 -15.52 -7.69 12.20
CA GLU A 426 -16.81 -8.41 12.26
C GLU A 426 -16.72 -9.74 13.01
N SER A 427 -15.59 -10.41 12.94
CA SER A 427 -15.35 -11.65 13.65
C SER A 427 -14.53 -11.38 14.90
N GLN A 428 -15.12 -11.65 16.07
CA GLN A 428 -14.36 -11.66 17.33
C GLN A 428 -13.34 -12.81 17.32
N GLY A 429 -12.26 -12.65 18.06
CA GLY A 429 -11.26 -13.69 18.22
C GLY A 429 -9.83 -13.18 18.33
N GLU A 430 -8.92 -14.09 18.18
CA GLU A 430 -7.48 -13.85 18.27
C GLU A 430 -6.96 -13.11 17.04
N THR A 431 -5.77 -12.52 17.18
CA THR A 431 -5.07 -11.89 16.06
C THR A 431 -4.31 -12.91 15.22
N THR A 432 -3.96 -12.53 14.02
CA THR A 432 -3.03 -13.26 13.16
C THR A 432 -1.90 -12.34 12.72
N VAL A 433 -0.67 -12.87 12.66
CA VAL A 433 0.46 -12.11 12.13
C VAL A 433 0.30 -11.94 10.63
N ILE A 434 0.33 -10.70 10.17
CA ILE A 434 0.23 -10.35 8.74
C ILE A 434 1.51 -9.74 8.17
N GLY A 435 2.50 -9.46 9.01
CA GLY A 435 3.74 -8.86 8.56
C GLY A 435 4.66 -8.41 9.67
N GLU A 436 5.68 -7.64 9.28
CA GLU A 436 6.71 -7.15 10.18
C GLU A 436 7.07 -5.69 9.91
N LEU A 437 7.42 -4.97 10.96
CA LEU A 437 8.11 -3.69 10.88
C LEU A 437 9.59 -3.92 10.56
N ASN A 438 10.27 -2.91 10.04
CA ASN A 438 11.70 -3.00 9.72
C ASN A 438 12.56 -3.27 10.95
N GLU A 439 12.12 -2.77 12.09
CA GLU A 439 12.74 -2.98 13.39
C GLU A 439 11.69 -2.99 14.51
N GLY A 440 12.07 -3.48 15.67
CA GLY A 440 11.22 -3.40 16.87
C GLY A 440 11.08 -1.96 17.34
N LYS A 441 9.87 -1.41 17.29
CA LYS A 441 9.59 -0.02 17.68
C LYS A 441 8.27 0.14 18.41
N ARG A 442 8.17 1.23 19.19
CA ARG A 442 7.03 1.54 20.04
C ARG A 442 6.88 3.05 20.25
N ASP A 443 5.81 3.48 20.84
CA ASP A 443 5.61 4.83 21.37
C ASP A 443 5.61 5.92 20.28
N GLY A 444 5.12 5.62 19.10
CA GLY A 444 4.98 6.56 17.99
C GLY A 444 3.52 6.84 17.63
N GLY A 445 3.31 7.83 16.79
CA GLY A 445 2.00 8.14 16.22
C GLY A 445 1.71 7.29 15.00
N MET A 446 0.43 7.13 14.67
CA MET A 446 0.01 6.43 13.47
C MET A 446 -1.25 7.05 12.88
N HIS A 447 -1.32 7.02 11.56
CA HIS A 447 -2.50 7.38 10.80
C HIS A 447 -2.75 6.36 9.68
N THR A 448 -4.02 6.14 9.32
CA THR A 448 -4.39 5.32 8.16
C THR A 448 -5.35 6.07 7.24
N ASP A 449 -5.20 5.88 5.95
CA ASP A 449 -6.01 6.52 4.91
C ASP A 449 -7.46 5.99 4.83
N SER A 450 -7.83 5.06 5.71
CA SER A 450 -9.09 4.30 5.65
C SER A 450 -9.69 3.96 7.01
N HIS A 451 -9.28 4.69 8.05
CA HIS A 451 -9.84 4.50 9.40
C HIS A 451 -11.34 4.86 9.48
N GLY A 452 -11.99 4.45 10.57
CA GLY A 452 -13.43 4.58 10.74
C GLY A 452 -14.01 5.97 10.56
N GLY A 453 -13.26 7.00 10.92
CA GLY A 453 -13.69 8.40 10.78
C GLY A 453 -13.81 8.92 9.35
N LEU A 454 -13.22 8.23 8.39
CA LEU A 454 -13.31 8.58 6.97
C LEU A 454 -14.54 7.96 6.28
N GLY A 455 -15.30 7.15 6.99
CA GLY A 455 -16.43 6.41 6.42
C GLY A 455 -15.98 5.30 5.48
N GLY A 456 -16.83 4.30 5.28
CA GLY A 456 -16.52 3.20 4.38
C GLY A 456 -16.57 3.65 2.92
N TYR A 457 -15.47 3.45 2.22
CA TYR A 457 -15.37 3.13 0.79
C TYR A 457 -13.99 2.55 0.55
#